data_c6284b3cf4929a7b9785ace14d719ae3
#
_entry.id   c6284b3cf4929a7b9785ace14d719ae3
#
_cell.length_a   1.000
_cell.length_b   1.000
_cell.length_c   1.000
_cell.angle_alpha   90.00
_cell.angle_beta   90.00
_cell.angle_gamma   90.00
#
_symmetry.space_group_name_H-M   'P 1'
#
loop_
_entity.id
_entity.type
_entity.pdbx_description
1 polymer ?
#
loop_
_entity_poly.entity_id
_entity_poly.type
_entity_poly.pdbx_seq_one_letter_code
_entity_poly.pdbx_strand_id
1 'polypeptide(L)'
;MAFQVSPGVEVKEIDLTNVIPAVSTSIGAFAGHFSWGPVGEVKVVSSEKELSNEYGTPVDTTTGGEYDNFTSFLQAASFLKYSNTLRISRACSTNATNAAGGHGDGTVETKINKDDDFAAKTFPGNLAGTVHARCPGTAGNSLKLDIATTLVASGSFATDGLDGKVSSAPTTTAWATANVDAAAKDEVHIAIIDEDGVFTGVKGEVLEIFEGLSLYSDALKDGGSNYYKTVINRDSKYVFINEAALAANFDTTTYAGPGTAGSTSKVFHADSIKGGIKTFTPALTVTAGTSGLAANTYYISTEDTGVTVSTSGAGQASFKVVLTADGNSFTAQTTLLRSGRGFANSGTIEIPETLLGSSQSDADEKLVITVNTVHTTPDPNIFSYSLFKGVDGTSESDSSKTADVVTALDQFKNPEAIDINLLFAEVDDDNAKVIGDKVVGICGTDRKDCVGFISPRPEADETAKVTGDLNYNSSYVVLDSSAVYVYNKYTDSYRYIPANGHIAGLCARTDDTNDPWFSPAGYNRGNLLGVTKLKWNPEKADRDTLYKAGINPIISEPGQGILLFGDKTAQGKPSAFDRINVRRLFVVLEKAISTASKFQLFELNDEFTRAMFRNMTEPFLRDV
;
A
#
# COMPACT_ATOMS: atom_id res chain seq x y z
N MET A 1 23.20 1.41 50.47
CA MET A 1 22.43 2.06 51.58
C MET A 1 23.40 2.21 52.74
N ALA A 2 23.67 3.44 53.14
CA ALA A 2 24.45 3.70 54.35
C ALA A 2 23.58 3.40 55.57
N PHE A 3 23.97 2.42 56.38
CA PHE A 3 23.30 2.15 57.66
C PHE A 3 23.56 3.29 58.63
N GLN A 4 22.52 3.87 59.18
CA GLN A 4 22.63 4.84 60.25
C GLN A 4 23.04 4.12 61.53
N VAL A 5 24.22 4.44 62.05
CA VAL A 5 24.83 3.75 63.24
C VAL A 5 24.41 4.38 64.57
N SER A 6 23.84 5.57 64.58
CA SER A 6 23.31 6.25 65.76
C SER A 6 21.80 6.49 65.65
N PRO A 7 21.05 6.57 66.79
CA PRO A 7 19.64 6.90 66.77
C PRO A 7 19.41 8.25 66.10
N GLY A 8 18.67 8.27 65.03
CA GLY A 8 18.31 9.49 64.28
C GLY A 8 17.04 9.23 63.47
N VAL A 9 16.35 10.31 63.06
CA VAL A 9 15.19 10.29 62.20
C VAL A 9 15.66 10.57 60.79
N GLU A 10 15.60 9.56 59.89
CA GLU A 10 15.81 9.76 58.46
C GLU A 10 14.51 10.23 57.83
N VAL A 11 14.49 11.44 57.33
CA VAL A 11 13.37 11.97 56.57
C VAL A 11 13.66 11.69 55.11
N LYS A 12 12.88 10.81 54.49
CA LYS A 12 12.84 10.62 53.05
C LYS A 12 11.65 11.36 52.48
N GLU A 13 11.93 12.27 51.58
CA GLU A 13 10.91 12.86 50.73
C GLU A 13 10.60 11.86 49.62
N ILE A 14 9.41 11.29 49.61
CA ILE A 14 8.91 10.43 48.56
C ILE A 14 7.86 11.25 47.81
N ASP A 15 8.18 11.62 46.60
CA ASP A 15 7.19 12.23 45.70
C ASP A 15 6.21 11.12 45.26
N LEU A 16 4.99 11.18 45.82
CA LEU A 16 3.86 10.30 45.50
C LEU A 16 2.92 10.93 44.46
N THR A 17 3.36 11.94 43.74
CA THR A 17 2.55 12.61 42.71
C THR A 17 2.45 11.70 41.48
N ASN A 18 1.55 10.75 41.52
CA ASN A 18 1.13 10.01 40.33
C ASN A 18 0.23 10.94 39.51
N VAL A 19 0.79 11.54 38.46
CA VAL A 19 0.01 12.30 37.47
C VAL A 19 -0.60 11.34 36.50
N ILE A 20 -1.90 11.47 36.19
CA ILE A 20 -2.54 10.74 35.11
C ILE A 20 -1.88 11.17 33.80
N PRO A 21 -1.27 10.26 33.02
CA PRO A 21 -0.62 10.62 31.78
C PRO A 21 -1.64 11.15 30.78
N ALA A 22 -1.29 12.18 30.05
CA ALA A 22 -2.07 12.66 28.93
C ALA A 22 -2.21 11.53 27.88
N VAL A 23 -3.41 11.20 27.49
CA VAL A 23 -3.68 10.21 26.42
C VAL A 23 -3.94 10.95 25.12
N SER A 24 -3.43 10.42 24.03
CA SER A 24 -3.75 10.93 22.71
C SER A 24 -5.23 10.76 22.42
N THR A 25 -5.86 11.75 21.80
CA THR A 25 -7.30 11.78 21.51
C THR A 25 -7.61 11.92 20.02
N SER A 26 -6.61 12.32 19.21
CA SER A 26 -6.75 12.66 17.80
C SER A 26 -6.20 11.61 16.83
N ILE A 27 -5.87 10.39 17.31
CA ILE A 27 -5.37 9.31 16.43
C ILE A 27 -6.52 8.75 15.60
N GLY A 28 -6.44 8.99 14.28
CA GLY A 28 -7.33 8.37 13.31
C GLY A 28 -6.90 6.96 12.91
N ALA A 29 -7.85 6.12 12.52
CA ALA A 29 -7.63 4.80 11.94
C ALA A 29 -8.49 4.63 10.70
N PHE A 30 -7.89 4.18 9.62
CA PHE A 30 -8.55 4.00 8.33
C PHE A 30 -8.23 2.63 7.73
N ALA A 31 -9.24 1.97 7.18
CA ALA A 31 -9.10 0.76 6.36
C ALA A 31 -9.70 0.99 4.98
N GLY A 32 -8.95 0.68 3.93
CA GLY A 32 -9.39 0.84 2.54
C GLY A 32 -8.38 0.36 1.53
N HIS A 33 -8.75 0.42 0.27
CA HIS A 33 -7.93 -0.01 -0.86
C HIS A 33 -6.94 1.10 -1.28
N PHE A 34 -5.72 0.68 -1.58
CA PHE A 34 -4.66 1.55 -2.11
C PHE A 34 -3.89 0.82 -3.20
N SER A 35 -3.30 1.56 -4.13
CA SER A 35 -2.51 1.00 -5.24
C SER A 35 -1.22 0.32 -4.78
N TRP A 36 -0.66 0.76 -3.66
CA TRP A 36 0.60 0.28 -3.10
C TRP A 36 0.53 0.19 -1.58
N GLY A 37 1.58 -0.36 -0.95
CA GLY A 37 1.74 -0.39 0.50
C GLY A 37 1.60 -1.78 1.13
N PRO A 38 2.09 -1.96 2.36
CA PRO A 38 2.08 -3.25 3.05
C PRO A 38 0.66 -3.70 3.38
N VAL A 39 0.45 -5.01 3.37
CA VAL A 39 -0.83 -5.66 3.69
C VAL A 39 -0.69 -6.41 5.01
N GLY A 40 -1.71 -6.31 5.88
CA GLY A 40 -1.69 -6.95 7.20
C GLY A 40 -0.77 -6.27 8.21
N GLU A 41 -0.32 -5.05 7.93
CA GLU A 41 0.45 -4.19 8.81
C GLU A 41 -0.17 -2.81 8.85
N VAL A 42 -0.18 -2.18 10.03
CA VAL A 42 -0.70 -0.83 10.20
C VAL A 42 0.45 0.17 10.21
N LYS A 43 0.43 1.10 9.26
CA LYS A 43 1.40 2.20 9.18
C LYS A 43 0.78 3.51 9.66
N VAL A 44 1.63 4.38 10.20
CA VAL A 44 1.26 5.76 10.58
C VAL A 44 1.63 6.71 9.45
N VAL A 45 0.70 7.57 9.10
CA VAL A 45 0.88 8.60 8.06
C VAL A 45 0.52 9.97 8.64
N SER A 46 1.36 10.97 8.38
CA SER A 46 1.23 12.32 8.95
C SER A 46 0.77 13.38 7.96
N SER A 47 0.83 13.09 6.67
CA SER A 47 0.48 14.05 5.62
C SER A 47 0.01 13.35 4.35
N GLU A 48 -0.73 14.08 3.49
CA GLU A 48 -1.16 13.56 2.18
C GLU A 48 0.03 13.19 1.27
N LYS A 49 1.16 13.90 1.40
CA LYS A 49 2.39 13.59 0.66
C LYS A 49 2.98 12.25 1.10
N GLU A 50 3.01 12.00 2.40
CA GLU A 50 3.46 10.73 2.95
C GLU A 50 2.50 9.59 2.58
N LEU A 51 1.18 9.86 2.61
CA LEU A 51 0.16 8.92 2.12
C LEU A 51 0.44 8.50 0.68
N SER A 52 0.69 9.46 -0.21
CA SER A 52 1.02 9.19 -1.62
C SER A 52 2.34 8.40 -1.76
N ASN A 53 3.34 8.69 -0.95
CA ASN A 53 4.64 8.01 -1.00
C ASN A 53 4.59 6.56 -0.48
N GLU A 54 3.77 6.28 0.54
CA GLU A 54 3.69 4.95 1.17
C GLU A 54 2.61 4.06 0.54
N TYR A 55 1.53 4.66 0.01
CA TYR A 55 0.35 3.93 -0.50
C TYR A 55 0.05 4.17 -1.98
N GLY A 56 0.89 4.93 -2.68
CA GLY A 56 0.72 5.29 -4.08
C GLY A 56 -0.30 6.42 -4.29
N THR A 57 -0.39 6.90 -5.51
CA THR A 57 -1.35 7.94 -5.92
C THR A 57 -2.74 7.34 -6.16
N PRO A 58 -3.82 8.12 -6.04
CA PRO A 58 -5.16 7.63 -6.35
C PRO A 58 -5.30 7.32 -7.84
N VAL A 59 -5.80 6.14 -8.13
CA VAL A 59 -6.14 5.69 -9.49
C VAL A 59 -7.63 5.86 -9.70
N ASP A 60 -8.02 6.53 -10.79
CA ASP A 60 -9.41 6.76 -11.20
C ASP A 60 -9.59 6.15 -12.61
N THR A 61 -10.05 4.93 -12.66
CA THR A 61 -10.33 4.24 -13.91
C THR A 61 -11.83 4.30 -14.21
N THR A 62 -12.21 5.21 -15.08
CA THR A 62 -13.60 5.35 -15.55
C THR A 62 -14.03 4.24 -16.51
N THR A 63 -13.13 3.35 -16.89
CA THR A 63 -13.36 2.23 -17.82
C THR A 63 -13.13 0.91 -17.08
N GLY A 64 -14.22 0.22 -16.79
CA GLY A 64 -14.30 -0.97 -15.96
C GLY A 64 -13.17 -1.99 -16.11
N GLY A 65 -12.68 -2.46 -14.98
CA GLY A 65 -11.76 -3.59 -14.88
C GLY A 65 -10.56 -3.42 -13.97
N GLU A 66 -10.14 -2.22 -13.63
CA GLU A 66 -9.03 -1.98 -12.71
C GLU A 66 -9.52 -1.48 -11.35
N TYR A 67 -8.76 -1.78 -10.31
CA TYR A 67 -9.02 -1.34 -8.94
C TYR A 67 -9.06 0.18 -8.87
N ASP A 68 -10.26 0.72 -8.70
CA ASP A 68 -10.46 2.12 -8.41
C ASP A 68 -10.28 2.36 -6.91
N ASN A 69 -9.28 3.14 -6.53
CA ASN A 69 -8.96 3.41 -5.13
C ASN A 69 -9.04 4.91 -4.78
N PHE A 70 -9.57 5.73 -5.69
CA PHE A 70 -9.62 7.17 -5.46
C PHE A 70 -10.47 7.53 -4.23
N THR A 71 -11.56 6.80 -4.00
CA THR A 71 -12.46 7.02 -2.85
C THR A 71 -11.71 6.81 -1.53
N SER A 72 -11.02 5.69 -1.38
CA SER A 72 -10.22 5.37 -0.20
C SER A 72 -9.13 6.40 0.04
N PHE A 73 -8.36 6.70 -1.00
CA PHE A 73 -7.27 7.67 -0.90
C PHE A 73 -7.78 9.05 -0.47
N LEU A 74 -8.84 9.55 -1.11
CA LEU A 74 -9.38 10.87 -0.80
C LEU A 74 -10.08 10.92 0.56
N GLN A 75 -10.69 9.83 1.04
CA GLN A 75 -11.22 9.74 2.40
C GLN A 75 -10.09 9.84 3.44
N ALA A 76 -9.01 9.07 3.27
CA ALA A 76 -7.83 9.15 4.14
C ALA A 76 -7.18 10.54 4.08
N ALA A 77 -6.99 11.10 2.88
CA ALA A 77 -6.45 12.44 2.67
C ALA A 77 -7.33 13.54 3.29
N SER A 78 -8.65 13.32 3.31
CA SER A 78 -9.59 14.26 3.94
C SER A 78 -9.39 14.38 5.44
N PHE A 79 -9.11 13.29 6.13
CA PHE A 79 -8.74 13.32 7.56
C PHE A 79 -7.41 14.06 7.78
N LEU A 80 -6.41 13.83 6.92
CA LEU A 80 -5.09 14.45 7.03
C LEU A 80 -5.08 15.98 6.80
N LYS A 81 -6.21 16.56 6.33
CA LYS A 81 -6.39 18.03 6.30
C LYS A 81 -6.60 18.64 7.70
N TYR A 82 -6.92 17.81 8.69
CA TYR A 82 -7.28 18.26 10.05
C TYR A 82 -6.31 17.73 11.13
N SER A 83 -5.71 16.57 10.91
CA SER A 83 -4.81 15.90 11.85
C SER A 83 -3.59 15.33 11.13
N ASN A 84 -2.51 15.15 11.86
CA ASN A 84 -1.24 14.61 11.37
C ASN A 84 -0.96 13.18 11.85
N THR A 85 -1.96 12.47 12.36
CA THR A 85 -1.77 11.10 12.88
C THR A 85 -2.90 10.22 12.41
N LEU A 86 -2.67 9.55 11.28
CA LEU A 86 -3.59 8.56 10.71
C LEU A 86 -2.91 7.20 10.62
N ARG A 87 -3.53 6.19 11.19
CA ARG A 87 -3.13 4.79 11.10
C ARG A 87 -3.89 4.13 9.96
N ILE A 88 -3.17 3.53 9.02
CA ILE A 88 -3.76 2.95 7.82
C ILE A 88 -3.51 1.45 7.79
N SER A 89 -4.57 0.70 7.50
CA SER A 89 -4.54 -0.71 7.15
C SER A 89 -5.00 -0.87 5.70
N ARG A 90 -4.13 -1.39 4.84
CA ARG A 90 -4.46 -1.61 3.43
C ARG A 90 -5.36 -2.83 3.27
N ALA A 91 -6.50 -2.66 2.62
CA ALA A 91 -7.32 -3.73 2.10
C ALA A 91 -6.70 -4.28 0.80
N CYS A 92 -6.64 -5.59 0.66
CA CYS A 92 -6.04 -6.23 -0.52
C CYS A 92 -6.64 -7.61 -0.73
N SER A 93 -7.03 -7.91 -1.95
CA SER A 93 -7.61 -9.21 -2.33
C SER A 93 -6.70 -10.38 -1.96
N THR A 94 -7.30 -11.50 -1.58
CA THR A 94 -6.58 -12.75 -1.33
C THR A 94 -5.86 -13.27 -2.58
N ASN A 95 -6.37 -12.93 -3.76
CA ASN A 95 -5.84 -13.33 -5.06
C ASN A 95 -4.84 -12.32 -5.64
N ALA A 96 -4.56 -11.23 -4.93
CA ALA A 96 -3.54 -10.28 -5.37
C ALA A 96 -2.15 -10.91 -5.40
N THR A 97 -1.34 -10.55 -6.38
CA THR A 97 0.03 -11.04 -6.56
C THR A 97 1.02 -9.91 -6.68
N ASN A 98 2.26 -10.17 -6.30
CA ASN A 98 3.34 -9.20 -6.46
C ASN A 98 3.91 -9.30 -7.87
N ALA A 99 4.18 -8.16 -8.48
CA ALA A 99 4.94 -8.14 -9.72
C ALA A 99 6.33 -8.77 -9.49
N ALA A 100 6.78 -9.53 -10.45
CA ALA A 100 8.08 -10.19 -10.40
C ALA A 100 8.82 -10.05 -11.73
N GLY A 101 10.14 -10.04 -11.66
CA GLY A 101 11.02 -9.96 -12.82
C GLY A 101 12.33 -10.70 -12.56
N GLY A 102 13.27 -10.61 -13.51
CA GLY A 102 14.56 -11.26 -13.39
C GLY A 102 14.58 -12.66 -13.97
N HIS A 103 15.38 -13.55 -13.41
CA HIS A 103 15.72 -14.81 -14.04
C HIS A 103 14.67 -15.91 -13.97
N GLY A 104 13.70 -15.85 -13.04
CA GLY A 104 12.63 -16.85 -12.93
C GLY A 104 11.71 -16.89 -14.16
N ASP A 105 10.96 -17.98 -14.36
CA ASP A 105 10.04 -18.11 -15.48
C ASP A 105 8.82 -17.16 -15.40
N GLY A 106 8.70 -16.39 -14.34
CA GLY A 106 7.66 -15.38 -14.16
C GLY A 106 6.24 -15.95 -14.07
N THR A 107 6.09 -17.29 -14.12
CA THR A 107 4.79 -17.96 -14.14
C THR A 107 4.22 -18.22 -12.75
N VAL A 108 5.03 -18.14 -11.71
CA VAL A 108 4.57 -18.40 -10.36
C VAL A 108 4.08 -17.10 -9.73
N GLU A 109 2.79 -16.93 -9.75
CA GLU A 109 2.10 -15.88 -9.03
C GLU A 109 2.39 -16.01 -7.54
N THR A 110 2.95 -14.97 -6.96
CA THR A 110 3.40 -14.99 -5.56
C THR A 110 2.79 -13.82 -4.83
N LYS A 111 2.15 -14.07 -3.69
CA LYS A 111 1.71 -13.02 -2.79
C LYS A 111 2.68 -12.87 -1.63
N ILE A 112 3.24 -11.69 -1.48
CA ILE A 112 4.09 -11.25 -0.38
C ILE A 112 3.44 -10.01 0.21
N ASN A 113 2.93 -10.10 1.42
CA ASN A 113 2.20 -9.01 2.06
C ASN A 113 3.14 -8.04 2.78
N LYS A 114 4.22 -8.57 3.37
CA LYS A 114 5.18 -7.84 4.21
C LYS A 114 6.53 -8.56 4.27
N ASP A 115 7.49 -7.95 4.91
CA ASP A 115 8.87 -8.43 5.03
C ASP A 115 8.98 -9.83 5.65
N ASP A 116 8.20 -10.10 6.70
CA ASP A 116 8.17 -11.42 7.37
C ASP A 116 7.69 -12.52 6.42
N ASP A 117 6.72 -12.23 5.57
CA ASP A 117 6.19 -13.19 4.60
C ASP A 117 7.25 -13.55 3.55
N PHE A 118 8.05 -12.55 3.10
CA PHE A 118 9.17 -12.80 2.20
C PHE A 118 10.23 -13.69 2.84
N ALA A 119 10.60 -13.41 4.08
CA ALA A 119 11.61 -14.17 4.80
C ALA A 119 11.18 -15.63 5.08
N ALA A 120 9.89 -15.86 5.31
CA ALA A 120 9.31 -17.17 5.56
C ALA A 120 9.04 -17.99 4.29
N LYS A 121 9.04 -17.35 3.10
CA LYS A 121 8.63 -17.98 1.85
C LYS A 121 9.72 -18.82 1.24
N THR A 122 9.34 -20.04 0.82
CA THR A 122 10.21 -20.90 0.02
C THR A 122 9.89 -20.67 -1.45
N PHE A 123 10.85 -20.17 -2.20
CA PHE A 123 10.71 -19.97 -3.64
C PHE A 123 11.14 -21.25 -4.37
N PRO A 124 10.36 -21.73 -5.34
CA PRO A 124 10.78 -22.86 -6.20
C PRO A 124 12.08 -22.54 -6.93
N GLY A 125 12.85 -23.58 -7.28
CA GLY A 125 14.18 -23.41 -7.90
C GLY A 125 14.17 -22.70 -9.26
N ASN A 126 13.03 -22.69 -9.96
CA ASN A 126 12.82 -21.94 -11.22
C ASN A 126 12.58 -20.43 -11.00
N LEU A 127 12.36 -19.97 -9.76
CA LEU A 127 12.27 -18.56 -9.37
C LEU A 127 13.60 -18.03 -8.80
N ALA A 128 14.71 -18.75 -9.08
CA ALA A 128 16.04 -18.36 -8.70
C ALA A 128 16.44 -17.00 -9.30
N GLY A 129 16.94 -16.10 -8.50
CA GLY A 129 17.40 -14.77 -8.93
C GLY A 129 16.27 -13.83 -9.36
N THR A 130 15.04 -14.07 -8.93
CA THR A 130 13.92 -13.19 -9.19
C THR A 130 13.92 -11.96 -8.28
N VAL A 131 13.47 -10.86 -8.86
CA VAL A 131 13.14 -9.62 -8.16
C VAL A 131 11.63 -9.57 -8.01
N HIS A 132 11.15 -9.29 -6.82
CA HIS A 132 9.73 -9.17 -6.53
C HIS A 132 9.41 -7.76 -6.06
N ALA A 133 8.30 -7.21 -6.51
CA ALA A 133 7.75 -6.01 -5.92
C ALA A 133 7.46 -6.25 -4.43
N ARG A 134 7.73 -5.27 -3.57
CA ARG A 134 7.58 -5.43 -2.11
C ARG A 134 6.12 -5.60 -1.68
N CYS A 135 5.20 -5.01 -2.44
CA CYS A 135 3.77 -5.05 -2.15
C CYS A 135 3.00 -5.69 -3.31
N PRO A 136 1.89 -6.39 -3.03
CA PRO A 136 1.03 -6.95 -4.07
C PRO A 136 0.25 -5.85 -4.80
N GLY A 137 -0.02 -6.07 -6.08
CA GLY A 137 -0.83 -5.20 -6.91
C GLY A 137 -0.19 -4.84 -8.24
N THR A 138 -1.01 -4.24 -9.11
CA THR A 138 -0.63 -3.84 -10.47
C THR A 138 0.41 -2.71 -10.49
N ALA A 139 0.46 -1.87 -9.48
CA ALA A 139 1.46 -0.80 -9.37
C ALA A 139 2.90 -1.32 -9.47
N GLY A 140 3.17 -2.53 -8.95
CA GLY A 140 4.48 -3.17 -9.05
C GLY A 140 4.95 -3.43 -10.49
N ASN A 141 4.05 -3.48 -11.47
CA ASN A 141 4.39 -3.67 -12.88
C ASN A 141 5.12 -2.46 -13.49
N SER A 142 5.09 -1.30 -12.82
CA SER A 142 5.84 -0.11 -13.23
C SER A 142 7.29 -0.11 -12.75
N LEU A 143 7.69 -1.10 -11.97
CA LEU A 143 9.04 -1.16 -11.42
C LEU A 143 9.99 -1.85 -12.40
N LYS A 144 11.15 -1.23 -12.56
CA LYS A 144 12.28 -1.74 -13.34
C LYS A 144 13.55 -1.68 -12.50
N LEU A 145 14.35 -2.72 -12.57
CA LEU A 145 15.65 -2.80 -11.90
C LEU A 145 16.76 -2.71 -12.94
N ASP A 146 17.63 -1.72 -12.83
CA ASP A 146 18.83 -1.60 -13.63
C ASP A 146 20.07 -1.90 -12.78
N ILE A 147 20.95 -2.77 -13.29
CA ILE A 147 22.14 -3.23 -12.57
C ILE A 147 23.37 -2.98 -13.42
N ALA A 148 24.33 -2.23 -12.89
CA ALA A 148 25.65 -2.07 -13.47
C ALA A 148 26.67 -2.94 -12.71
N THR A 149 27.47 -3.68 -13.45
CA THR A 149 28.56 -4.51 -12.92
C THR A 149 29.88 -4.12 -13.57
N THR A 150 30.98 -4.64 -13.07
CA THR A 150 32.32 -4.44 -13.65
C THR A 150 32.51 -5.03 -15.05
N LEU A 151 31.55 -5.78 -15.56
CA LEU A 151 31.55 -6.28 -16.94
C LEU A 151 31.12 -5.20 -17.93
N VAL A 152 30.51 -4.13 -17.48
CA VAL A 152 30.22 -2.97 -18.31
C VAL A 152 31.56 -2.35 -18.72
N ALA A 153 31.84 -2.32 -20.02
CA ALA A 153 33.09 -1.78 -20.54
C ALA A 153 33.29 -0.33 -20.06
N SER A 154 34.48 -0.05 -19.58
CA SER A 154 34.85 1.27 -19.06
C SER A 154 34.47 2.37 -20.04
N GLY A 155 33.50 3.19 -19.71
CA GLY A 155 33.14 4.40 -20.45
C GLY A 155 31.67 4.54 -20.86
N SER A 156 30.82 3.56 -20.63
CA SER A 156 29.38 3.69 -20.91
C SER A 156 28.58 2.98 -19.84
N PHE A 157 28.07 3.73 -18.88
CA PHE A 157 26.95 3.30 -18.05
C PHE A 157 25.69 3.42 -18.90
N ALA A 158 25.50 2.55 -19.84
CA ALA A 158 24.37 2.62 -20.77
C ALA A 158 23.09 1.99 -20.18
N THR A 159 22.90 2.05 -18.88
CA THR A 159 21.61 1.75 -18.25
C THR A 159 20.92 3.07 -17.95
N ASP A 160 19.72 3.26 -18.48
CA ASP A 160 18.98 4.53 -18.45
C ASP A 160 18.82 5.10 -17.03
N GLY A 161 18.77 4.23 -16.00
CA GLY A 161 18.61 4.63 -14.61
C GLY A 161 19.89 5.05 -13.88
N LEU A 162 21.05 4.66 -14.35
CA LEU A 162 22.34 4.87 -13.66
C LEU A 162 23.20 5.92 -14.34
N ASP A 163 22.91 6.26 -15.62
CA ASP A 163 23.69 7.25 -16.36
C ASP A 163 23.65 8.63 -15.71
N GLY A 164 24.83 9.15 -15.41
CA GLY A 164 25.00 10.44 -14.75
C GLY A 164 24.50 10.54 -13.29
N LYS A 165 24.00 9.44 -12.71
CA LYS A 165 23.47 9.40 -11.33
C LYS A 165 24.40 8.70 -10.34
N VAL A 166 25.39 7.96 -10.83
CA VAL A 166 26.43 7.32 -10.00
C VAL A 166 27.79 7.99 -10.22
N SER A 167 28.62 7.97 -9.19
CA SER A 167 29.88 8.73 -9.18
C SER A 167 30.97 8.07 -10.03
N SER A 168 30.97 6.76 -10.16
CA SER A 168 32.01 5.99 -10.87
C SER A 168 31.48 4.65 -11.37
N ALA A 169 32.20 4.07 -12.34
CA ALA A 169 31.97 2.68 -12.76
C ALA A 169 32.23 1.71 -11.60
N PRO A 170 31.42 0.63 -11.47
CA PRO A 170 31.69 -0.38 -10.48
C PRO A 170 33.04 -1.07 -10.76
N THR A 171 33.80 -1.32 -9.70
CA THR A 171 35.15 -1.90 -9.75
C THR A 171 35.29 -3.07 -8.78
N THR A 172 36.17 -2.99 -7.84
CA THR A 172 36.35 -3.96 -6.75
C THR A 172 36.14 -3.21 -5.44
N THR A 173 35.30 -3.75 -4.56
CA THR A 173 35.05 -3.13 -3.26
C THR A 173 36.32 -3.11 -2.40
N ALA A 174 36.41 -2.16 -1.49
CA ALA A 174 37.52 -2.08 -0.54
C ALA A 174 37.64 -3.36 0.31
N TRP A 175 36.50 -3.96 0.67
CA TRP A 175 36.47 -5.21 1.40
C TRP A 175 37.06 -6.37 0.59
N ALA A 176 36.66 -6.54 -0.66
CA ALA A 176 37.18 -7.60 -1.53
C ALA A 176 38.66 -7.39 -1.85
N THR A 177 39.12 -6.17 -2.04
CA THR A 177 40.53 -5.83 -2.21
C THR A 177 41.37 -6.28 -1.00
N ALA A 178 40.83 -6.14 0.21
CA ALA A 178 41.54 -6.50 1.43
C ALA A 178 41.48 -8.01 1.79
N ASN A 179 40.37 -8.68 1.42
CA ASN A 179 40.09 -10.05 1.90
C ASN A 179 40.15 -11.13 0.81
N VAL A 180 40.09 -10.75 -0.46
CA VAL A 180 40.06 -11.69 -1.59
C VAL A 180 41.15 -11.38 -2.61
N ASP A 181 40.94 -10.38 -3.47
CA ASP A 181 41.87 -9.96 -4.53
C ASP A 181 41.51 -8.55 -5.00
N ALA A 182 42.50 -7.72 -5.28
CA ALA A 182 42.33 -6.40 -5.87
C ALA A 182 41.65 -6.41 -7.26
N ALA A 183 41.61 -7.57 -7.94
CA ALA A 183 40.95 -7.80 -9.22
C ALA A 183 39.63 -8.58 -9.09
N ALA A 184 39.02 -8.66 -7.90
CA ALA A 184 37.82 -9.46 -7.64
C ALA A 184 36.58 -9.04 -8.43
N LYS A 185 36.49 -7.74 -8.82
CA LYS A 185 35.39 -7.20 -9.65
C LYS A 185 34.01 -7.51 -9.08
N ASP A 186 33.83 -7.32 -7.79
CA ASP A 186 32.63 -7.68 -7.04
C ASP A 186 31.64 -6.53 -6.86
N GLU A 187 32.03 -5.33 -7.25
CA GLU A 187 31.19 -4.15 -7.05
C GLU A 187 30.03 -4.09 -8.04
N VAL A 188 28.84 -3.72 -7.54
CA VAL A 188 27.65 -3.48 -8.34
C VAL A 188 26.93 -2.22 -7.90
N HIS A 189 26.29 -1.55 -8.87
CA HIS A 189 25.38 -0.45 -8.66
C HIS A 189 23.98 -0.87 -9.14
N ILE A 190 22.95 -0.54 -8.37
CA ILE A 190 21.57 -0.94 -8.66
C ILE A 190 20.68 0.28 -8.57
N ALA A 191 19.89 0.51 -9.62
CA ALA A 191 18.83 1.51 -9.63
C ALA A 191 17.47 0.86 -9.74
N ILE A 192 16.50 1.40 -9.00
CA ILE A 192 15.08 1.04 -9.11
C ILE A 192 14.37 2.21 -9.78
N ILE A 193 13.64 1.93 -10.84
CA ILE A 193 13.09 2.91 -11.78
C ILE A 193 11.58 2.72 -11.85
N ASP A 194 10.86 3.84 -11.93
CA ASP A 194 9.44 3.92 -12.24
C ASP A 194 9.24 3.92 -13.76
N GLU A 195 9.17 2.75 -14.39
CA GLU A 195 9.18 2.62 -15.85
C GLU A 195 7.98 3.31 -16.51
N ASP A 196 6.79 3.14 -15.94
CA ASP A 196 5.53 3.68 -16.47
C ASP A 196 5.09 4.99 -15.80
N GLY A 197 5.76 5.43 -14.73
CA GLY A 197 5.45 6.65 -14.00
C GLY A 197 4.29 6.52 -13.00
N VAL A 198 4.01 5.32 -12.51
CA VAL A 198 2.89 5.07 -11.58
C VAL A 198 3.15 5.67 -10.19
N PHE A 199 4.40 5.68 -9.75
CA PHE A 199 4.78 6.21 -8.43
C PHE A 199 5.07 7.70 -8.44
N THR A 200 5.75 8.19 -9.47
CA THR A 200 6.24 9.56 -9.54
C THR A 200 5.41 10.47 -10.46
N GLY A 201 4.61 9.89 -11.34
CA GLY A 201 3.94 10.57 -12.45
C GLY A 201 4.85 10.84 -13.66
N VAL A 202 6.12 10.46 -13.58
CA VAL A 202 7.11 10.67 -14.65
C VAL A 202 7.72 9.32 -15.05
N LYS A 203 7.56 8.95 -16.31
CA LYS A 203 8.11 7.70 -16.85
C LYS A 203 9.62 7.70 -16.84
N GLY A 204 10.22 6.60 -16.36
CA GLY A 204 11.67 6.42 -16.31
C GLY A 204 12.35 7.17 -15.17
N GLU A 205 11.62 7.74 -14.23
CA GLU A 205 12.20 8.39 -13.06
C GLU A 205 12.81 7.36 -12.10
N VAL A 206 13.98 7.69 -11.54
CA VAL A 206 14.68 6.81 -10.61
C VAL A 206 14.13 6.99 -9.20
N LEU A 207 13.65 5.90 -8.61
CA LEU A 207 13.11 5.87 -7.25
C LEU A 207 14.20 5.70 -6.20
N GLU A 208 15.14 4.76 -6.43
CA GLU A 208 16.23 4.44 -5.49
C GLU A 208 17.50 4.11 -6.24
N ILE A 209 18.65 4.46 -5.65
CA ILE A 209 19.99 4.08 -6.14
C ILE A 209 20.77 3.47 -4.99
N PHE A 210 21.33 2.29 -5.23
CA PHE A 210 22.26 1.61 -4.34
C PHE A 210 23.63 1.52 -5.00
N GLU A 211 24.61 2.26 -4.49
CA GLU A 211 25.95 2.40 -5.05
C GLU A 211 26.99 1.65 -4.22
N GLY A 212 27.91 0.96 -4.89
CA GLY A 212 29.05 0.32 -4.24
C GLY A 212 28.74 -0.92 -3.42
N LEU A 213 27.71 -1.68 -3.83
CA LEU A 213 27.35 -2.96 -3.19
C LEU A 213 28.31 -4.07 -3.63
N SER A 214 28.45 -5.10 -2.81
CA SER A 214 29.29 -6.27 -3.11
C SER A 214 28.47 -7.48 -3.50
N LEU A 215 29.02 -8.28 -4.40
CA LEU A 215 28.52 -9.62 -4.74
C LEU A 215 28.92 -10.69 -3.72
N TYR A 216 29.83 -10.41 -2.79
CA TYR A 216 30.21 -11.34 -1.72
C TYR A 216 29.24 -11.28 -0.56
N SER A 217 28.73 -12.44 -0.14
CA SER A 217 27.74 -12.56 0.94
C SER A 217 28.28 -12.18 2.32
N ASP A 218 29.57 -12.23 2.51
CA ASP A 218 30.31 -11.88 3.72
C ASP A 218 30.98 -10.50 3.69
N ALA A 219 30.75 -9.72 2.61
CA ALA A 219 31.28 -8.37 2.50
C ALA A 219 30.69 -7.42 3.54
N LEU A 220 31.56 -6.62 4.12
CA LEU A 220 31.24 -5.62 5.12
C LEU A 220 31.65 -4.20 4.66
N LYS A 221 30.84 -3.22 5.02
CA LYS A 221 31.13 -1.80 4.88
C LYS A 221 30.69 -1.09 6.16
N ASP A 222 31.59 -0.35 6.79
CA ASP A 222 31.31 0.40 8.02
C ASP A 222 30.70 -0.46 9.17
N GLY A 223 31.08 -1.75 9.23
CA GLY A 223 30.58 -2.69 10.23
C GLY A 223 29.25 -3.35 9.92
N GLY A 224 28.58 -2.95 8.83
CA GLY A 224 27.35 -3.58 8.33
C GLY A 224 27.57 -4.45 7.10
N SER A 225 26.60 -5.32 6.77
CA SER A 225 26.63 -6.11 5.54
C SER A 225 26.59 -5.17 4.33
N ASN A 226 27.52 -5.37 3.37
CA ASN A 226 27.52 -4.71 2.07
C ASN A 226 27.07 -5.66 0.94
N TYR A 227 26.57 -6.82 1.28
CA TYR A 227 26.04 -7.78 0.32
C TYR A 227 24.76 -7.22 -0.33
N TYR A 228 24.74 -7.11 -1.66
CA TYR A 228 23.66 -6.46 -2.40
C TYR A 228 22.26 -6.95 -2.01
N LYS A 229 22.06 -8.25 -1.88
CA LYS A 229 20.78 -8.84 -1.50
C LYS A 229 20.34 -8.40 -0.09
N THR A 230 21.24 -8.46 0.86
CA THR A 230 20.95 -8.07 2.25
C THR A 230 20.62 -6.60 2.36
N VAL A 231 21.38 -5.74 1.64
CA VAL A 231 21.16 -4.30 1.66
C VAL A 231 19.82 -3.96 1.00
N ILE A 232 19.54 -4.48 -0.19
CA ILE A 232 18.28 -4.16 -0.90
C ILE A 232 17.07 -4.70 -0.13
N ASN A 233 17.11 -5.92 0.38
CA ASN A 233 15.98 -6.46 1.13
C ASN A 233 15.72 -5.72 2.44
N ARG A 234 16.75 -5.11 3.04
CA ARG A 234 16.60 -4.29 4.25
C ARG A 234 16.14 -2.86 3.93
N ASP A 235 16.74 -2.22 2.92
CA ASP A 235 16.70 -0.77 2.75
C ASP A 235 15.76 -0.32 1.60
N SER A 236 15.51 -1.15 0.59
CA SER A 236 14.61 -0.79 -0.50
C SER A 236 13.15 -0.73 -0.03
N LYS A 237 12.42 0.27 -0.49
CA LYS A 237 10.97 0.40 -0.28
C LYS A 237 10.12 -0.29 -1.36
N TYR A 238 10.75 -0.70 -2.48
CA TYR A 238 10.02 -1.11 -3.67
C TYR A 238 10.19 -2.57 -4.02
N VAL A 239 11.37 -3.16 -3.75
CA VAL A 239 11.67 -4.51 -4.22
C VAL A 239 12.30 -5.41 -3.15
N PHE A 240 12.10 -6.71 -3.34
CA PHE A 240 12.88 -7.78 -2.73
C PHE A 240 13.66 -8.52 -3.81
N ILE A 241 14.87 -8.95 -3.46
CA ILE A 241 15.68 -9.85 -4.30
C ILE A 241 15.72 -11.23 -3.66
N ASN A 242 15.28 -12.23 -4.41
CA ASN A 242 15.43 -13.62 -4.04
C ASN A 242 16.67 -14.20 -4.70
N GLU A 243 17.51 -14.86 -3.89
CA GLU A 243 18.63 -15.64 -4.36
C GLU A 243 18.29 -17.11 -4.21
N ALA A 244 18.25 -17.83 -5.32
CA ALA A 244 18.11 -19.27 -5.24
C ALA A 244 19.32 -19.96 -5.82
N ALA A 245 19.54 -21.21 -5.40
CA ALA A 245 20.54 -22.06 -5.97
C ALA A 245 20.25 -22.27 -7.47
N LEU A 246 21.22 -22.04 -8.30
CA LEU A 246 21.13 -22.18 -9.74
C LEU A 246 20.71 -23.58 -10.13
N ALA A 247 19.70 -23.69 -11.00
CA ALA A 247 19.40 -24.95 -11.65
C ALA A 247 20.61 -25.41 -12.49
N ALA A 248 20.84 -26.70 -12.54
CA ALA A 248 22.02 -27.32 -13.19
C ALA A 248 22.18 -27.03 -14.71
N ASN A 249 21.18 -26.38 -15.32
CA ASN A 249 21.13 -26.12 -16.77
C ASN A 249 21.56 -24.70 -17.18
N PHE A 250 22.13 -23.92 -16.26
CA PHE A 250 22.65 -22.59 -16.61
C PHE A 250 24.04 -22.70 -17.22
N ASP A 251 24.26 -21.96 -18.30
CA ASP A 251 25.59 -21.83 -18.88
C ASP A 251 26.50 -21.07 -17.89
N THR A 252 27.29 -21.88 -17.19
CA THR A 252 28.18 -21.45 -16.13
C THR A 252 29.43 -20.72 -16.67
N THR A 253 29.58 -20.63 -17.99
CA THR A 253 30.80 -20.11 -18.60
C THR A 253 30.83 -18.60 -18.69
N THR A 254 29.69 -17.90 -18.51
CA THR A 254 29.60 -16.50 -18.87
C THR A 254 29.72 -15.51 -17.70
N TYR A 255 29.35 -15.89 -16.49
CA TYR A 255 29.57 -15.07 -15.30
C TYR A 255 29.58 -15.86 -14.00
N ALA A 256 30.75 -16.04 -13.44
CA ALA A 256 30.90 -16.47 -12.07
C ALA A 256 31.12 -15.22 -11.21
N GLY A 257 30.04 -14.69 -10.62
CA GLY A 257 30.17 -13.71 -9.57
C GLY A 257 30.61 -14.36 -8.27
N PRO A 258 31.33 -13.67 -7.41
CA PRO A 258 31.73 -14.19 -6.11
C PRO A 258 30.51 -14.36 -5.18
N GLY A 259 30.48 -15.46 -4.46
CA GLY A 259 29.55 -15.68 -3.35
C GLY A 259 30.20 -15.34 -2.01
N THR A 260 30.58 -16.35 -1.25
CA THR A 260 31.46 -16.21 -0.09
C THR A 260 32.92 -16.16 -0.57
N ALA A 261 33.83 -15.52 0.15
CA ALA A 261 35.25 -15.53 -0.19
C ALA A 261 35.72 -16.98 -0.38
N GLY A 262 36.18 -17.29 -1.61
CA GLY A 262 36.54 -18.65 -2.01
C GLY A 262 35.41 -19.54 -2.54
N SER A 263 34.18 -19.08 -2.66
CA SER A 263 33.03 -19.76 -3.27
C SER A 263 32.78 -19.28 -4.71
N THR A 264 32.37 -20.21 -5.59
CA THR A 264 31.96 -19.93 -6.98
C THR A 264 30.47 -19.63 -7.08
N SER A 265 29.87 -19.03 -6.08
CA SER A 265 28.45 -18.70 -6.08
C SER A 265 28.12 -17.61 -7.11
N LYS A 266 27.08 -17.79 -7.86
CA LYS A 266 26.68 -16.94 -9.01
C LYS A 266 25.46 -16.12 -8.62
N VAL A 267 25.53 -14.84 -8.84
CA VAL A 267 24.63 -13.89 -8.18
C VAL A 267 23.68 -13.21 -9.12
N PHE A 268 24.09 -12.87 -10.31
CA PHE A 268 23.23 -12.34 -11.36
C PHE A 268 23.41 -13.13 -12.64
N HIS A 269 22.31 -13.46 -13.31
CA HIS A 269 22.34 -13.94 -14.65
C HIS A 269 22.07 -12.79 -15.60
N ALA A 270 23.00 -12.56 -16.52
CA ALA A 270 22.70 -11.80 -17.70
C ALA A 270 21.61 -12.56 -18.48
N ASP A 271 20.44 -11.97 -18.62
CA ASP A 271 19.43 -12.46 -19.56
C ASP A 271 19.87 -12.32 -21.02
N SER A 272 20.96 -11.67 -21.28
CA SER A 272 21.67 -11.65 -22.56
C SER A 272 22.42 -12.95 -22.84
N ILE A 273 21.77 -14.08 -22.51
CA ILE A 273 22.30 -15.38 -22.88
C ILE A 273 22.24 -15.51 -24.40
N LYS A 274 23.27 -16.14 -24.97
CA LYS A 274 23.35 -16.49 -26.38
C LYS A 274 21.99 -16.96 -26.91
N GLY A 275 21.45 -16.25 -27.91
CA GLY A 275 20.12 -16.46 -28.43
C GLY A 275 18.99 -15.67 -27.76
N GLY A 276 19.27 -14.72 -26.92
CA GLY A 276 18.25 -13.75 -26.45
C GLY A 276 17.78 -12.83 -27.59
N ILE A 277 16.52 -12.42 -27.57
CA ILE A 277 15.92 -11.54 -28.58
C ILE A 277 16.53 -10.15 -28.48
N LYS A 278 17.10 -9.63 -29.57
CA LYS A 278 17.63 -8.27 -29.66
C LYS A 278 16.70 -7.32 -30.37
N THR A 279 16.17 -7.74 -31.53
CA THR A 279 15.18 -7.00 -32.29
C THR A 279 14.09 -7.92 -32.77
N PHE A 280 12.86 -7.44 -32.83
CA PHE A 280 11.69 -8.21 -33.23
C PHE A 280 10.67 -7.34 -33.98
N THR A 281 9.74 -7.97 -34.68
CA THR A 281 8.60 -7.31 -35.34
C THR A 281 7.31 -7.98 -34.87
N PRO A 282 6.40 -7.28 -34.20
CA PRO A 282 5.08 -7.80 -33.87
C PRO A 282 4.12 -7.64 -35.04
N ALA A 283 3.27 -8.64 -35.28
CA ALA A 283 2.20 -8.61 -36.25
C ALA A 283 0.92 -9.19 -35.64
N LEU A 284 -0.07 -8.34 -35.40
CA LEU A 284 -1.37 -8.75 -34.89
C LEU A 284 -2.29 -9.10 -36.06
N THR A 285 -2.82 -10.33 -36.07
CA THR A 285 -3.83 -10.77 -37.03
C THR A 285 -5.20 -10.70 -36.33
N VAL A 286 -6.12 -9.92 -36.89
CA VAL A 286 -7.48 -9.73 -36.35
C VAL A 286 -8.46 -9.89 -37.52
N THR A 287 -9.48 -10.71 -37.34
CA THR A 287 -10.58 -10.84 -38.29
C THR A 287 -11.60 -9.72 -38.05
N ALA A 288 -11.82 -8.88 -39.04
CA ALA A 288 -12.70 -7.72 -38.92
C ALA A 288 -14.14 -8.13 -38.52
N GLY A 289 -14.65 -7.59 -37.42
CA GLY A 289 -16.05 -7.73 -37.00
C GLY A 289 -16.39 -8.89 -36.06
N THR A 290 -15.45 -9.76 -35.69
CA THR A 290 -15.66 -10.90 -34.78
C THR A 290 -14.66 -10.97 -33.64
N SER A 291 -13.74 -10.00 -33.54
CA SER A 291 -12.66 -9.99 -32.55
C SER A 291 -13.24 -9.89 -31.13
N GLY A 292 -12.93 -10.90 -30.33
CA GLY A 292 -13.21 -10.92 -28.91
C GLY A 292 -12.12 -10.23 -28.06
N LEU A 293 -11.11 -9.61 -28.72
CA LEU A 293 -9.99 -8.95 -28.07
C LEU A 293 -10.45 -7.76 -27.21
N ALA A 294 -9.79 -7.55 -26.09
CA ALA A 294 -10.05 -6.40 -25.22
C ALA A 294 -8.88 -5.40 -25.28
N ALA A 295 -9.22 -4.10 -25.34
CA ALA A 295 -8.22 -3.05 -25.22
C ALA A 295 -7.70 -3.03 -23.78
N ASN A 296 -6.45 -3.47 -23.59
CA ASN A 296 -5.79 -3.55 -22.28
C ASN A 296 -4.27 -3.71 -22.44
N THR A 297 -3.57 -3.72 -21.33
CA THR A 297 -2.15 -4.07 -21.26
C THR A 297 -2.01 -5.51 -20.77
N TYR A 298 -1.33 -6.33 -21.54
CA TYR A 298 -1.08 -7.73 -21.25
C TYR A 298 0.41 -7.98 -21.03
N TYR A 299 0.73 -8.80 -20.05
CA TYR A 299 2.09 -9.26 -19.77
C TYR A 299 2.17 -10.75 -20.08
N ILE A 300 2.93 -11.10 -21.10
CA ILE A 300 2.93 -12.43 -21.69
C ILE A 300 4.34 -12.99 -21.70
N SER A 301 4.50 -14.22 -21.24
CA SER A 301 5.74 -14.99 -21.29
C SER A 301 5.66 -16.08 -22.34
N THR A 302 6.79 -16.47 -22.92
CA THR A 302 6.88 -17.65 -23.78
C THR A 302 6.59 -18.96 -23.04
N GLU A 303 6.57 -18.94 -21.71
CA GLU A 303 6.20 -20.07 -20.84
C GLU A 303 4.68 -20.14 -20.55
N ASP A 304 3.92 -19.13 -20.94
CA ASP A 304 2.47 -19.12 -20.72
C ASP A 304 1.77 -20.20 -21.56
N THR A 305 0.75 -20.83 -20.98
CA THR A 305 0.01 -21.90 -21.63
C THR A 305 -0.65 -21.41 -22.92
N GLY A 306 -0.33 -22.07 -24.05
CA GLY A 306 -0.87 -21.72 -25.35
C GLY A 306 0.08 -20.90 -26.23
N VAL A 307 1.13 -20.28 -25.67
CA VAL A 307 2.17 -19.62 -26.46
C VAL A 307 3.00 -20.68 -27.20
N THR A 308 3.18 -20.48 -28.51
CA THR A 308 3.96 -21.40 -29.35
C THR A 308 5.25 -20.72 -29.81
N VAL A 309 6.38 -21.35 -29.56
CA VAL A 309 7.70 -20.88 -30.00
C VAL A 309 8.24 -21.81 -31.09
N SER A 310 8.54 -21.27 -32.26
CA SER A 310 9.02 -22.06 -33.41
C SER A 310 10.45 -22.60 -33.26
N THR A 311 11.26 -21.97 -32.41
CA THR A 311 12.64 -22.40 -32.15
C THR A 311 12.67 -23.40 -31.01
N SER A 312 13.07 -24.64 -31.27
CA SER A 312 13.13 -25.69 -30.24
C SER A 312 14.12 -25.35 -29.14
N GLY A 313 13.66 -25.44 -27.89
CA GLY A 313 14.47 -25.15 -26.72
C GLY A 313 14.65 -23.65 -26.41
N ALA A 314 14.04 -22.77 -27.23
CA ALA A 314 13.97 -21.33 -26.91
C ALA A 314 12.85 -21.07 -25.90
N GLY A 315 13.06 -20.12 -25.01
CA GLY A 315 12.06 -19.74 -24.00
C GLY A 315 12.51 -18.60 -23.13
N GLN A 316 11.69 -18.34 -22.11
CA GLN A 316 11.94 -17.32 -21.08
C GLN A 316 11.98 -15.88 -21.61
N ALA A 317 11.42 -15.58 -22.80
CA ALA A 317 11.17 -14.21 -23.21
C ALA A 317 9.83 -13.71 -22.65
N SER A 318 9.77 -12.44 -22.33
CA SER A 318 8.54 -11.82 -21.84
C SER A 318 8.28 -10.50 -22.55
N PHE A 319 7.00 -10.20 -22.75
CA PHE A 319 6.55 -9.04 -23.52
C PHE A 319 5.43 -8.31 -22.79
N LYS A 320 5.46 -6.98 -22.85
CA LYS A 320 4.32 -6.12 -22.54
C LYS A 320 3.61 -5.81 -23.85
N VAL A 321 2.35 -6.17 -23.97
CA VAL A 321 1.51 -5.95 -25.16
C VAL A 321 0.39 -5.00 -24.78
N VAL A 322 0.37 -3.80 -25.37
CA VAL A 322 -0.71 -2.84 -25.20
C VAL A 322 -1.62 -2.91 -26.42
N LEU A 323 -2.85 -3.38 -26.24
CA LEU A 323 -3.88 -3.38 -27.27
C LEU A 323 -4.71 -2.10 -27.17
N THR A 324 -4.79 -1.39 -28.29
CA THR A 324 -5.64 -0.20 -28.42
C THR A 324 -6.69 -0.46 -29.48
N ALA A 325 -7.96 -0.26 -29.12
CA ALA A 325 -9.07 -0.37 -30.06
C ALA A 325 -9.12 0.85 -30.99
N ASP A 326 -9.31 0.60 -32.29
CA ASP A 326 -9.55 1.60 -33.32
C ASP A 326 -10.77 1.19 -34.15
N GLY A 327 -11.95 1.58 -33.69
CA GLY A 327 -13.22 1.13 -34.25
C GLY A 327 -13.39 -0.41 -34.12
N ASN A 328 -13.46 -1.12 -35.26
CA ASN A 328 -13.55 -2.59 -35.30
C ASN A 328 -12.18 -3.28 -35.48
N SER A 329 -11.09 -2.57 -35.31
CA SER A 329 -9.73 -3.10 -35.41
C SER A 329 -8.94 -2.84 -34.11
N PHE A 330 -7.84 -3.58 -33.97
CA PHE A 330 -6.91 -3.40 -32.85
C PHE A 330 -5.51 -3.12 -33.36
N THR A 331 -4.78 -2.30 -32.61
CA THR A 331 -3.33 -2.12 -32.80
C THR A 331 -2.61 -2.66 -31.58
N ALA A 332 -1.51 -3.39 -31.78
CA ALA A 332 -0.68 -3.90 -30.70
C ALA A 332 0.65 -3.15 -30.63
N GLN A 333 0.91 -2.50 -29.52
CA GLN A 333 2.24 -2.03 -29.15
C GLN A 333 2.91 -3.10 -28.29
N THR A 334 4.05 -3.64 -28.74
CA THR A 334 4.75 -4.70 -28.03
C THR A 334 6.11 -4.21 -27.58
N THR A 335 6.39 -4.34 -26.30
CA THR A 335 7.68 -4.02 -25.67
C THR A 335 8.30 -5.31 -25.13
N LEU A 336 9.58 -5.52 -25.41
CA LEU A 336 10.32 -6.66 -24.87
C LEU A 336 10.72 -6.33 -23.42
N LEU A 337 10.26 -7.13 -22.47
CA LEU A 337 10.61 -7.02 -21.06
C LEU A 337 11.82 -7.89 -20.71
N ARG A 338 11.91 -9.04 -21.36
CA ARG A 338 12.97 -10.01 -21.15
C ARG A 338 13.35 -10.67 -22.48
N SER A 339 14.64 -10.70 -22.78
CA SER A 339 15.15 -11.20 -24.07
C SER A 339 15.07 -12.72 -24.23
N GLY A 340 14.92 -13.48 -23.14
CA GLY A 340 14.91 -14.92 -23.16
C GLY A 340 16.23 -15.54 -23.66
N ARG A 341 16.17 -16.80 -24.11
CA ARG A 341 17.35 -17.55 -24.58
C ARG A 341 17.01 -18.55 -25.69
N GLY A 342 18.01 -18.96 -26.45
CA GLY A 342 17.89 -20.02 -27.40
C GLY A 342 17.12 -19.67 -28.68
N PHE A 343 16.71 -18.41 -28.87
CA PHE A 343 16.04 -17.98 -30.09
C PHE A 343 16.99 -17.94 -31.28
N ALA A 344 16.44 -18.07 -32.47
CA ALA A 344 17.16 -17.93 -33.74
C ALA A 344 16.56 -16.78 -34.55
N ASN A 345 17.34 -16.19 -35.43
CA ASN A 345 16.85 -15.20 -36.40
C ASN A 345 15.72 -15.84 -37.25
N SER A 346 14.67 -15.07 -37.49
CA SER A 346 13.45 -15.49 -38.17
C SER A 346 12.59 -16.52 -37.39
N GLY A 347 12.92 -16.83 -36.14
CA GLY A 347 12.03 -17.58 -35.25
C GLY A 347 10.76 -16.79 -34.95
N THR A 348 9.65 -17.47 -34.72
CA THR A 348 8.37 -16.85 -34.39
C THR A 348 7.87 -17.27 -33.01
N ILE A 349 7.21 -16.35 -32.35
CA ILE A 349 6.47 -16.57 -31.11
C ILE A 349 5.02 -16.21 -31.39
N GLU A 350 4.12 -17.19 -31.26
CA GLU A 350 2.70 -17.00 -31.49
C GLU A 350 1.97 -16.93 -30.16
N ILE A 351 1.29 -15.81 -29.90
CA ILE A 351 0.50 -15.54 -28.71
C ILE A 351 -0.97 -15.65 -29.07
N PRO A 352 -1.72 -16.61 -28.50
CA PRO A 352 -3.12 -16.82 -28.83
C PRO A 352 -4.00 -15.68 -28.27
N GLU A 353 -5.14 -15.48 -28.90
CA GLU A 353 -6.14 -14.47 -28.52
C GLU A 353 -6.63 -14.62 -27.08
N THR A 354 -6.67 -15.84 -26.54
CA THR A 354 -7.09 -16.11 -25.16
C THR A 354 -6.24 -15.42 -24.11
N LEU A 355 -4.97 -15.16 -24.43
CA LEU A 355 -4.05 -14.38 -23.59
C LEU A 355 -4.16 -12.86 -23.85
N LEU A 356 -4.95 -12.45 -24.84
CA LEU A 356 -5.21 -11.07 -25.22
C LEU A 356 -6.64 -10.62 -24.88
N GLY A 357 -7.25 -11.31 -23.91
CA GLY A 357 -8.57 -10.97 -23.35
C GLY A 357 -9.77 -11.47 -24.15
N SER A 358 -9.57 -12.32 -25.16
CA SER A 358 -10.68 -12.94 -25.89
C SER A 358 -11.32 -14.07 -25.09
N SER A 359 -12.65 -14.07 -25.04
CA SER A 359 -13.45 -15.20 -24.53
C SER A 359 -13.83 -16.22 -25.62
N GLN A 360 -13.46 -15.95 -26.87
CA GLN A 360 -13.72 -16.80 -28.02
C GLN A 360 -12.44 -17.56 -28.41
N SER A 361 -12.57 -18.75 -28.92
CA SER A 361 -11.46 -19.56 -29.43
C SER A 361 -11.53 -19.58 -30.96
N ASP A 362 -11.01 -18.50 -31.57
CA ASP A 362 -10.87 -18.44 -33.02
C ASP A 362 -9.39 -18.63 -33.36
N ALA A 363 -9.04 -19.76 -33.94
CA ALA A 363 -7.64 -20.16 -34.18
C ALA A 363 -6.87 -19.23 -35.12
N ASP A 364 -7.55 -18.30 -35.77
CA ASP A 364 -6.97 -17.37 -36.73
C ASP A 364 -6.56 -16.00 -36.12
N GLU A 365 -7.00 -15.69 -34.91
CA GLU A 365 -6.62 -14.44 -34.20
C GLU A 365 -5.42 -14.70 -33.29
N LYS A 366 -4.31 -14.06 -33.57
CA LYS A 366 -3.08 -14.17 -32.77
C LYS A 366 -2.14 -12.99 -32.96
N LEU A 367 -1.31 -12.76 -31.98
CA LEU A 367 -0.15 -11.88 -32.12
C LEU A 367 1.09 -12.73 -32.45
N VAL A 368 1.68 -12.50 -33.60
CA VAL A 368 2.91 -13.16 -34.01
C VAL A 368 4.09 -12.21 -33.84
N ILE A 369 5.06 -12.60 -33.05
CA ILE A 369 6.31 -11.86 -32.86
C ILE A 369 7.41 -12.57 -33.66
N THR A 370 7.94 -11.90 -34.68
CA THR A 370 9.06 -12.42 -35.47
C THR A 370 10.37 -11.90 -34.89
N VAL A 371 11.25 -12.81 -34.51
CA VAL A 371 12.59 -12.48 -34.00
C VAL A 371 13.49 -12.07 -35.17
N ASN A 372 13.87 -10.84 -35.28
CA ASN A 372 14.69 -10.34 -36.37
C ASN A 372 16.18 -10.63 -36.15
N THR A 373 16.67 -10.29 -34.94
CA THR A 373 18.07 -10.57 -34.56
C THR A 373 18.14 -11.08 -33.12
N VAL A 374 19.12 -11.91 -32.86
CA VAL A 374 19.41 -12.42 -31.52
C VAL A 374 20.82 -12.00 -31.09
N HIS A 375 21.05 -12.00 -29.79
CA HIS A 375 22.38 -11.82 -29.23
C HIS A 375 23.26 -13.04 -29.58
N THR A 376 24.35 -12.82 -30.29
CA THR A 376 25.30 -13.87 -30.64
C THR A 376 26.35 -14.12 -29.58
N THR A 377 26.60 -13.10 -28.78
CA THR A 377 27.43 -13.11 -27.57
C THR A 377 26.63 -12.54 -26.43
N PRO A 378 26.85 -12.95 -25.18
CA PRO A 378 26.27 -12.25 -24.03
C PRO A 378 26.58 -10.77 -24.12
N ASP A 379 25.56 -9.92 -24.03
CA ASP A 379 25.77 -8.49 -23.95
C ASP A 379 26.06 -8.13 -22.48
N PRO A 380 27.31 -7.79 -22.12
CA PRO A 380 27.68 -7.53 -20.74
C PRO A 380 27.07 -6.24 -20.18
N ASN A 381 26.36 -5.47 -21.01
CA ASN A 381 25.94 -4.12 -20.68
C ASN A 381 24.46 -4.00 -20.29
N ILE A 382 23.67 -5.08 -20.37
CA ILE A 382 22.22 -4.99 -20.13
C ILE A 382 21.79 -5.96 -19.03
N PHE A 383 21.85 -5.47 -17.78
CA PHE A 383 21.17 -6.10 -16.66
C PHE A 383 19.96 -5.23 -16.28
N SER A 384 18.91 -5.33 -17.05
CA SER A 384 17.70 -4.56 -16.86
C SER A 384 16.51 -5.52 -16.75
N TYR A 385 15.76 -5.41 -15.66
CA TYR A 385 14.63 -6.29 -15.37
C TYR A 385 13.38 -5.45 -15.11
N SER A 386 12.40 -5.46 -16.01
CA SER A 386 11.07 -4.93 -15.72
C SER A 386 10.26 -5.97 -14.93
N LEU A 387 9.54 -5.53 -13.92
CA LEU A 387 8.65 -6.38 -13.15
C LEU A 387 7.29 -6.45 -13.85
N PHE A 388 6.59 -7.59 -13.75
CA PHE A 388 5.32 -7.82 -14.42
C PHE A 388 4.49 -8.88 -13.69
N LYS A 389 3.22 -9.11 -14.13
CA LYS A 389 2.27 -10.05 -13.50
C LYS A 389 1.88 -9.71 -12.06
N GLY A 390 2.09 -8.47 -11.61
CA GLY A 390 1.42 -7.97 -10.41
C GLY A 390 -0.07 -7.77 -10.70
N VAL A 391 -0.93 -8.29 -9.84
CA VAL A 391 -2.38 -8.24 -9.99
C VAL A 391 -3.01 -7.78 -8.68
N ASP A 392 -4.01 -6.91 -8.74
CA ASP A 392 -4.75 -6.44 -7.57
C ASP A 392 -5.76 -7.47 -7.05
N GLY A 393 -6.02 -8.51 -7.83
CA GLY A 393 -6.91 -9.63 -7.52
C GLY A 393 -8.03 -9.76 -8.55
N THR A 394 -8.44 -11.01 -8.83
CA THR A 394 -9.41 -11.31 -9.88
C THR A 394 -10.86 -11.06 -9.49
N SER A 395 -11.11 -10.71 -8.27
CA SER A 395 -12.47 -10.58 -7.79
C SER A 395 -12.96 -9.15 -7.88
N GLU A 396 -13.54 -8.82 -8.97
CA GLU A 396 -14.22 -7.56 -9.23
C GLU A 396 -15.65 -7.53 -8.65
N SER A 397 -16.09 -8.59 -7.96
CA SER A 397 -17.36 -8.55 -7.28
C SER A 397 -17.28 -7.65 -6.05
N ASP A 398 -18.23 -6.75 -5.90
CA ASP A 398 -18.35 -5.81 -4.78
C ASP A 398 -18.29 -6.51 -3.40
N SER A 399 -18.77 -7.75 -3.33
CA SER A 399 -18.70 -8.58 -2.12
C SER A 399 -17.28 -8.95 -1.71
N SER A 400 -16.34 -9.14 -2.66
CA SER A 400 -14.94 -9.45 -2.36
C SER A 400 -14.18 -8.21 -1.90
N LYS A 401 -14.38 -7.08 -2.55
CA LYS A 401 -13.83 -5.79 -2.09
C LYS A 401 -14.26 -5.49 -0.66
N THR A 402 -15.54 -5.72 -0.36
CA THR A 402 -16.08 -5.56 0.99
C THR A 402 -15.38 -6.47 2.00
N ALA A 403 -15.13 -7.74 1.66
CA ALA A 403 -14.44 -8.69 2.54
C ALA A 403 -13.00 -8.29 2.82
N ASP A 404 -12.31 -7.71 1.83
CA ASP A 404 -10.95 -7.21 1.97
C ASP A 404 -10.88 -6.03 2.96
N VAL A 405 -11.82 -5.08 2.88
CA VAL A 405 -11.93 -3.96 3.85
C VAL A 405 -12.27 -4.48 5.25
N VAL A 406 -13.16 -5.46 5.35
CA VAL A 406 -13.50 -6.11 6.65
C VAL A 406 -12.27 -6.77 7.27
N THR A 407 -11.44 -7.43 6.46
CA THR A 407 -10.17 -8.04 6.90
C THR A 407 -9.15 -7.00 7.35
N ALA A 408 -9.06 -5.89 6.61
CA ALA A 408 -8.18 -4.77 6.99
C ALA A 408 -8.63 -4.11 8.30
N LEU A 409 -9.94 -3.97 8.53
CA LEU A 409 -10.51 -3.47 9.78
C LEU A 409 -10.19 -4.36 10.99
N ASP A 410 -10.04 -5.69 10.79
CA ASP A 410 -9.70 -6.62 11.87
C ASP A 410 -8.31 -6.33 12.51
N GLN A 411 -7.41 -5.65 11.80
CA GLN A 411 -6.13 -5.20 12.36
C GLN A 411 -6.33 -4.21 13.53
N PHE A 412 -7.43 -3.46 13.53
CA PHE A 412 -7.73 -2.49 14.59
C PHE A 412 -8.53 -3.07 15.76
N LYS A 413 -8.82 -4.36 15.76
CA LYS A 413 -9.69 -5.00 16.75
C LYS A 413 -9.07 -5.09 18.14
N ASN A 414 -7.74 -5.24 18.22
CA ASN A 414 -7.04 -5.40 19.49
C ASN A 414 -6.57 -4.04 20.05
N PRO A 415 -7.16 -3.54 21.17
CA PRO A 415 -6.77 -2.27 21.78
C PRO A 415 -5.37 -2.28 22.41
N GLU A 416 -4.83 -3.46 22.74
CA GLU A 416 -3.50 -3.58 23.34
C GLU A 416 -2.38 -3.47 22.29
N ALA A 417 -2.66 -3.88 21.05
CA ALA A 417 -1.69 -3.85 19.96
C ALA A 417 -1.62 -2.48 19.29
N ILE A 418 -2.78 -1.85 19.05
CA ILE A 418 -2.84 -0.62 18.27
C ILE A 418 -3.76 0.39 18.97
N ASP A 419 -3.20 1.53 19.35
CA ASP A 419 -3.94 2.63 19.95
C ASP A 419 -4.62 3.50 18.90
N ILE A 420 -5.96 3.64 18.97
CA ILE A 420 -6.78 4.48 18.09
C ILE A 420 -7.89 5.18 18.88
N ASN A 421 -8.38 6.30 18.35
CA ASN A 421 -9.48 7.06 18.95
C ASN A 421 -10.66 7.26 18.00
N LEU A 422 -10.37 7.40 16.70
CA LEU A 422 -11.33 7.74 15.65
C LEU A 422 -11.19 6.69 14.54
N LEU A 423 -12.20 5.83 14.34
CA LEU A 423 -12.18 4.75 13.34
C LEU A 423 -13.13 5.07 12.20
N PHE A 424 -12.63 5.01 10.97
CA PHE A 424 -13.45 5.08 9.76
C PHE A 424 -12.88 4.18 8.68
N ALA A 425 -13.66 3.88 7.66
CA ALA A 425 -13.26 2.98 6.60
C ALA A 425 -13.80 3.45 5.25
N GLU A 426 -13.27 2.86 4.20
CA GLU A 426 -13.80 3.00 2.86
C GLU A 426 -15.27 2.58 2.80
N VAL A 427 -16.07 3.43 2.17
CA VAL A 427 -17.49 3.14 1.89
C VAL A 427 -17.72 3.34 0.41
N ASP A 428 -18.33 2.35 -0.21
CA ASP A 428 -18.74 2.31 -1.60
C ASP A 428 -20.26 2.10 -1.70
N ASP A 429 -20.84 2.18 -2.90
CA ASP A 429 -22.29 2.10 -3.09
C ASP A 429 -22.91 0.77 -2.63
N ASP A 430 -22.15 -0.32 -2.69
CA ASP A 430 -22.66 -1.65 -2.37
C ASP A 430 -22.26 -2.19 -0.99
N ASN A 431 -21.26 -1.56 -0.32
CA ASN A 431 -20.67 -2.10 0.90
C ASN A 431 -21.00 -1.33 2.20
N ALA A 432 -21.66 -0.19 2.11
CA ALA A 432 -21.89 0.74 3.22
C ALA A 432 -22.43 0.05 4.48
N LYS A 433 -23.40 -0.85 4.31
CA LYS A 433 -24.03 -1.57 5.43
C LYS A 433 -23.07 -2.55 6.10
N VAL A 434 -22.34 -3.36 5.35
CA VAL A 434 -21.43 -4.39 5.89
C VAL A 434 -20.26 -3.75 6.61
N ILE A 435 -19.67 -2.71 6.00
CA ILE A 435 -18.58 -1.94 6.61
C ILE A 435 -19.06 -1.23 7.88
N GLY A 436 -20.24 -0.61 7.84
CA GLY A 436 -20.83 0.02 9.01
C GLY A 436 -21.07 -0.96 10.16
N ASP A 437 -21.64 -2.15 9.90
CA ASP A 437 -21.80 -3.20 10.89
C ASP A 437 -20.46 -3.63 11.52
N LYS A 438 -19.40 -3.70 10.71
CA LYS A 438 -18.06 -4.02 11.19
C LYS A 438 -17.48 -2.92 12.09
N VAL A 439 -17.59 -1.66 11.70
CA VAL A 439 -17.15 -0.50 12.51
C VAL A 439 -17.91 -0.46 13.84
N VAL A 440 -19.24 -0.68 13.83
CA VAL A 440 -20.05 -0.78 15.04
C VAL A 440 -19.57 -1.92 15.95
N GLY A 441 -19.26 -3.08 15.38
CA GLY A 441 -18.72 -4.24 16.11
C GLY A 441 -17.39 -3.92 16.81
N ILE A 442 -16.45 -3.34 16.09
CA ILE A 442 -15.13 -2.99 16.65
C ILE A 442 -15.26 -1.93 17.73
N CYS A 443 -15.92 -0.80 17.44
CA CYS A 443 -16.00 0.31 18.40
C CYS A 443 -16.89 0.00 19.61
N GLY A 444 -18.03 -0.69 19.40
CA GLY A 444 -19.03 -0.91 20.44
C GLY A 444 -18.88 -2.20 21.24
N THR A 445 -18.23 -3.22 20.67
CA THR A 445 -18.12 -4.55 21.30
C THR A 445 -16.67 -4.88 21.65
N ASP A 446 -15.78 -4.81 20.67
CA ASP A 446 -14.40 -5.33 20.82
C ASP A 446 -13.52 -4.36 21.63
N ARG A 447 -13.62 -3.04 21.35
CA ARG A 447 -12.71 -2.04 21.94
C ARG A 447 -13.33 -1.16 23.02
N LYS A 448 -14.37 -0.41 22.69
CA LYS A 448 -15.01 0.63 23.55
C LYS A 448 -14.16 1.84 23.90
N ASP A 449 -12.94 1.94 23.37
CA ASP A 449 -11.97 3.02 23.58
C ASP A 449 -11.84 3.96 22.38
N CYS A 450 -12.69 3.81 21.38
CA CYS A 450 -12.72 4.63 20.17
C CYS A 450 -14.15 4.91 19.70
N VAL A 451 -14.29 5.87 18.78
CA VAL A 451 -15.54 6.25 18.14
C VAL A 451 -15.45 5.97 16.65
N GLY A 452 -16.45 5.29 16.09
CA GLY A 452 -16.56 4.98 14.67
C GLY A 452 -17.33 6.06 13.90
N PHE A 453 -16.94 6.31 12.64
CA PHE A 453 -17.59 7.26 11.74
C PHE A 453 -18.09 6.53 10.50
N ILE A 454 -19.37 6.61 10.23
CA ILE A 454 -20.04 5.87 9.16
C ILE A 454 -20.83 6.85 8.30
N SER A 455 -20.52 6.87 7.00
CA SER A 455 -21.26 7.59 5.97
C SER A 455 -22.26 6.69 5.26
N PRO A 456 -23.33 7.25 4.66
CA PRO A 456 -24.16 6.52 3.71
C PRO A 456 -23.36 6.26 2.42
N ARG A 457 -23.93 5.42 1.54
CA ARG A 457 -23.35 5.24 0.20
C ARG A 457 -23.24 6.58 -0.55
N PRO A 458 -22.23 6.77 -1.41
CA PRO A 458 -22.02 8.03 -2.14
C PRO A 458 -23.22 8.47 -2.99
N GLU A 459 -24.04 7.53 -3.47
CA GLU A 459 -25.23 7.81 -4.29
C GLU A 459 -26.51 8.12 -3.47
N ALA A 460 -26.43 8.18 -2.15
CA ALA A 460 -27.58 8.53 -1.32
C ALA A 460 -27.88 10.05 -1.42
N ASP A 461 -29.00 10.39 -2.05
CA ASP A 461 -29.41 11.75 -2.37
C ASP A 461 -30.80 12.12 -1.81
N GLU A 462 -31.35 11.29 -0.92
CA GLU A 462 -32.65 11.51 -0.27
C GLU A 462 -32.71 10.87 1.13
N THR A 463 -33.60 11.37 1.98
CA THR A 463 -33.79 10.92 3.37
C THR A 463 -34.01 9.40 3.46
N ALA A 464 -34.80 8.81 2.57
CA ALA A 464 -35.12 7.39 2.60
C ALA A 464 -33.90 6.50 2.36
N LYS A 465 -33.02 6.86 1.42
CA LYS A 465 -31.77 6.13 1.15
C LYS A 465 -30.81 6.24 2.33
N VAL A 466 -30.58 7.45 2.82
CA VAL A 466 -29.68 7.72 3.95
C VAL A 466 -30.12 6.97 5.21
N THR A 467 -31.40 7.03 5.57
CA THR A 467 -31.93 6.30 6.74
C THR A 467 -31.98 4.79 6.54
N GLY A 468 -32.08 4.31 5.28
CA GLY A 468 -32.01 2.90 4.93
C GLY A 468 -30.60 2.33 5.13
N ASP A 469 -29.59 3.07 4.72
CA ASP A 469 -28.17 2.68 4.84
C ASP A 469 -27.69 2.74 6.32
N LEU A 470 -28.16 3.75 7.07
CA LEU A 470 -27.61 4.13 8.38
C LEU A 470 -28.55 3.76 9.55
N ASN A 471 -29.12 2.58 9.55
CA ASN A 471 -29.97 2.11 10.64
C ASN A 471 -29.15 1.41 11.73
N TYR A 472 -28.50 2.19 12.60
CA TYR A 472 -27.66 1.71 13.70
C TYR A 472 -28.18 2.19 15.06
N ASN A 473 -27.83 1.46 16.12
CA ASN A 473 -28.13 1.82 17.49
C ASN A 473 -26.92 1.57 18.40
N SER A 474 -26.01 2.55 18.44
CA SER A 474 -24.81 2.49 19.27
C SER A 474 -24.36 3.90 19.64
N SER A 475 -23.93 4.10 20.87
CA SER A 475 -23.32 5.36 21.31
C SER A 475 -21.87 5.52 20.87
N TYR A 476 -21.24 4.47 20.34
CA TYR A 476 -19.84 4.46 19.90
C TYR A 476 -19.68 4.79 18.41
N VAL A 477 -20.75 5.14 17.72
CA VAL A 477 -20.67 5.53 16.31
C VAL A 477 -21.38 6.84 16.03
N VAL A 478 -20.86 7.55 15.04
CA VAL A 478 -21.35 8.83 14.51
C VAL A 478 -21.74 8.62 13.07
N LEU A 479 -22.93 9.08 12.70
CA LEU A 479 -23.49 8.95 11.35
C LEU A 479 -23.60 10.32 10.72
N ASP A 480 -23.23 10.44 9.45
CA ASP A 480 -23.42 11.64 8.63
C ASP A 480 -24.43 11.44 7.50
N SER A 481 -24.80 12.50 6.79
CA SER A 481 -25.96 12.48 5.89
C SER A 481 -25.64 12.52 4.40
N SER A 482 -24.40 12.77 3.97
CA SER A 482 -24.16 13.05 2.56
C SER A 482 -22.72 12.85 2.12
N ALA A 483 -22.55 12.44 0.88
CA ALA A 483 -21.27 12.52 0.20
C ALA A 483 -20.90 13.99 -0.12
N VAL A 484 -19.60 14.26 -0.13
CA VAL A 484 -19.01 15.58 -0.36
C VAL A 484 -18.21 15.60 -1.65
N TYR A 485 -18.24 16.73 -2.36
CA TYR A 485 -17.57 16.93 -3.64
C TYR A 485 -16.21 17.58 -3.42
N VAL A 486 -15.14 16.85 -3.70
CA VAL A 486 -13.76 17.25 -3.45
C VAL A 486 -12.96 17.26 -4.75
N TYR A 487 -11.92 18.09 -4.77
CA TYR A 487 -10.96 18.14 -5.87
C TYR A 487 -9.88 17.10 -5.71
N ASN A 488 -9.69 16.30 -6.75
CA ASN A 488 -8.57 15.38 -6.89
C ASN A 488 -7.46 16.03 -7.72
N LYS A 489 -6.40 16.45 -7.08
CA LYS A 489 -5.25 17.14 -7.72
C LYS A 489 -4.41 16.23 -8.62
N TYR A 490 -4.50 14.90 -8.44
CA TYR A 490 -3.71 13.92 -9.20
C TYR A 490 -4.28 13.67 -10.60
N THR A 491 -5.60 13.77 -10.75
CA THR A 491 -6.30 13.57 -12.02
C THR A 491 -6.97 14.85 -12.57
N ASP A 492 -6.76 16.00 -11.90
CA ASP A 492 -7.41 17.29 -12.22
C ASP A 492 -8.92 17.15 -12.38
N SER A 493 -9.55 16.45 -11.46
CA SER A 493 -10.99 16.14 -11.52
C SER A 493 -11.66 16.34 -10.16
N TYR A 494 -12.98 16.44 -10.19
CA TYR A 494 -13.78 16.50 -8.97
C TYR A 494 -14.56 15.21 -8.79
N ARG A 495 -14.62 14.69 -7.56
CA ARG A 495 -15.33 13.45 -7.22
C ARG A 495 -16.18 13.59 -5.97
N TYR A 496 -17.27 12.83 -5.91
CA TYR A 496 -18.02 12.64 -4.67
C TYR A 496 -17.36 11.53 -3.86
N ILE A 497 -17.14 11.80 -2.57
CA ILE A 497 -16.62 10.83 -1.60
C ILE A 497 -17.46 10.85 -0.33
N PRO A 498 -17.55 9.76 0.43
CA PRO A 498 -18.14 9.75 1.76
C PRO A 498 -17.48 10.77 2.70
N ALA A 499 -18.27 11.34 3.62
CA ALA A 499 -17.79 12.42 4.48
C ALA A 499 -17.13 11.94 5.78
N ASN A 500 -17.12 10.63 6.08
CA ASN A 500 -16.62 10.06 7.34
C ASN A 500 -15.20 10.53 7.69
N GLY A 501 -14.28 10.60 6.73
CA GLY A 501 -12.92 11.12 6.93
C GLY A 501 -12.91 12.59 7.36
N HIS A 502 -13.78 13.42 6.78
CA HIS A 502 -13.93 14.82 7.18
C HIS A 502 -14.52 14.95 8.59
N ILE A 503 -15.53 14.14 8.94
CA ILE A 503 -16.19 14.22 10.26
C ILE A 503 -15.23 13.74 11.36
N ALA A 504 -14.51 12.65 11.12
CA ALA A 504 -13.44 12.20 12.02
C ALA A 504 -12.35 13.28 12.18
N GLY A 505 -11.97 13.93 11.08
CA GLY A 505 -11.02 15.04 11.07
C GLY A 505 -11.51 16.28 11.85
N LEU A 506 -12.81 16.61 11.77
CA LEU A 506 -13.37 17.68 12.60
C LEU A 506 -13.23 17.39 14.10
N CYS A 507 -13.43 16.14 14.50
CA CYS A 507 -13.21 15.74 15.89
C CYS A 507 -11.73 15.89 16.28
N ALA A 508 -10.79 15.46 15.44
CA ALA A 508 -9.36 15.61 15.69
C ALA A 508 -8.96 17.11 15.77
N ARG A 509 -9.45 17.94 14.85
CA ARG A 509 -9.20 19.40 14.91
C ARG A 509 -9.79 20.05 16.16
N THR A 510 -10.94 19.57 16.63
CA THR A 510 -11.55 20.08 17.85
C THR A 510 -10.69 19.77 19.07
N ASP A 511 -10.03 18.61 19.10
CA ASP A 511 -9.09 18.22 20.14
C ASP A 511 -7.86 19.15 20.17
N ASP A 512 -7.33 19.47 18.99
CA ASP A 512 -6.13 20.32 18.87
C ASP A 512 -6.40 21.79 19.19
N THR A 513 -7.63 22.29 18.94
CA THR A 513 -7.97 23.70 19.15
C THR A 513 -8.67 23.99 20.49
N ASN A 514 -9.30 22.97 21.05
CA ASN A 514 -10.05 23.03 22.31
C ASN A 514 -9.75 21.74 23.10
N ASP A 515 -10.78 20.95 23.35
CA ASP A 515 -10.68 19.68 24.09
C ASP A 515 -11.67 18.65 23.48
N PRO A 516 -11.45 17.35 23.72
CA PRO A 516 -12.30 16.28 23.16
C PRO A 516 -13.77 16.34 23.55
N TRP A 517 -14.10 17.02 24.63
CA TRP A 517 -15.49 17.19 25.11
C TRP A 517 -16.22 18.40 24.53
N PHE A 518 -15.61 19.13 23.60
CA PHE A 518 -16.32 20.14 22.82
C PHE A 518 -17.03 19.50 21.63
N SER A 519 -18.20 20.07 21.26
CA SER A 519 -18.92 19.62 20.05
C SER A 519 -18.13 19.97 18.79
N PRO A 520 -17.92 19.01 17.87
CA PRO A 520 -17.25 19.29 16.57
C PRO A 520 -18.17 20.00 15.58
N ALA A 521 -19.46 20.15 15.89
CA ALA A 521 -20.47 20.70 14.99
C ALA A 521 -20.67 22.21 15.14
N GLY A 522 -21.40 22.79 14.20
CA GLY A 522 -21.86 24.17 14.21
C GLY A 522 -20.92 25.17 13.52
N TYR A 523 -21.29 26.45 13.52
CA TYR A 523 -20.63 27.49 12.73
C TYR A 523 -19.16 27.73 13.11
N ASN A 524 -18.81 27.52 14.35
CA ASN A 524 -17.45 27.82 14.83
C ASN A 524 -16.45 26.71 14.54
N ARG A 525 -16.85 25.45 14.54
CA ARG A 525 -15.97 24.27 14.43
C ARG A 525 -16.35 23.31 13.33
N GLY A 526 -17.62 23.27 12.90
CA GLY A 526 -18.16 22.28 11.99
C GLY A 526 -17.86 22.51 10.51
N ASN A 527 -17.04 23.49 10.13
CA ASN A 527 -16.75 23.81 8.73
C ASN A 527 -15.82 22.75 8.11
N LEU A 528 -16.25 22.16 6.96
CA LEU A 528 -15.51 21.16 6.21
C LEU A 528 -14.49 21.82 5.28
N LEU A 529 -13.23 21.37 5.34
CA LEU A 529 -12.12 21.91 4.57
C LEU A 529 -12.01 21.25 3.19
N GLY A 530 -11.88 22.07 2.14
CA GLY A 530 -11.63 21.59 0.78
C GLY A 530 -12.83 20.90 0.12
N VAL A 531 -14.03 21.13 0.64
CA VAL A 531 -15.30 20.65 0.06
C VAL A 531 -15.95 21.79 -0.72
N THR A 532 -16.37 21.53 -1.96
CA THR A 532 -16.96 22.53 -2.83
C THR A 532 -18.48 22.41 -2.94
N LYS A 533 -19.02 21.19 -2.81
CA LYS A 533 -20.44 20.89 -3.01
C LYS A 533 -20.85 19.65 -2.22
N LEU A 534 -22.12 19.55 -1.85
CA LEU A 534 -22.75 18.33 -1.32
C LEU A 534 -23.44 17.56 -2.43
N LYS A 535 -23.51 16.22 -2.32
CA LYS A 535 -24.35 15.38 -3.16
C LYS A 535 -25.82 15.73 -2.93
N TRP A 536 -26.18 15.88 -1.67
CA TRP A 536 -27.52 16.24 -1.22
C TRP A 536 -27.46 17.25 -0.07
N ASN A 537 -28.20 18.34 -0.17
CA ASN A 537 -28.34 19.35 0.88
C ASN A 537 -29.73 19.22 1.50
N PRO A 538 -29.89 18.61 2.68
CA PRO A 538 -31.20 18.34 3.27
C PRO A 538 -31.94 19.63 3.67
N GLU A 539 -33.22 19.70 3.34
CA GLU A 539 -34.13 20.77 3.76
C GLU A 539 -34.47 20.64 5.27
N LYS A 540 -35.17 21.62 5.82
CA LYS A 540 -35.52 21.62 7.26
C LYS A 540 -36.29 20.37 7.68
N ALA A 541 -37.26 19.93 6.89
CA ALA A 541 -38.07 18.74 7.19
C ALA A 541 -37.21 17.45 7.16
N ASP A 542 -36.29 17.37 6.20
CA ASP A 542 -35.36 16.25 6.09
C ASP A 542 -34.40 16.22 7.28
N ARG A 543 -33.85 17.38 7.65
CA ARG A 543 -32.97 17.51 8.83
C ARG A 543 -33.66 17.07 10.12
N ASP A 544 -34.94 17.43 10.30
CA ASP A 544 -35.72 17.02 11.47
C ASP A 544 -35.92 15.49 11.50
N THR A 545 -36.08 14.85 10.35
CA THR A 545 -36.20 13.39 10.22
C THR A 545 -34.86 12.70 10.47
N LEU A 546 -33.79 13.16 9.82
CA LEU A 546 -32.42 12.64 10.02
C LEU A 546 -31.97 12.75 11.47
N TYR A 547 -32.19 13.90 12.09
CA TYR A 547 -31.79 14.15 13.46
C TYR A 547 -32.56 13.28 14.47
N LYS A 548 -33.82 12.94 14.20
CA LYS A 548 -34.58 11.95 15.00
C LYS A 548 -33.99 10.54 14.86
N ALA A 549 -33.48 10.19 13.69
CA ALA A 549 -32.83 8.92 13.43
C ALA A 549 -31.38 8.83 13.98
N GLY A 550 -30.85 9.91 14.60
CA GLY A 550 -29.48 9.94 15.11
C GLY A 550 -28.43 10.22 14.04
N ILE A 551 -28.84 10.69 12.87
CA ILE A 551 -27.97 11.03 11.74
C ILE A 551 -27.69 12.55 11.77
N ASN A 552 -26.41 12.92 11.64
CA ASN A 552 -25.99 14.32 11.68
C ASN A 552 -26.04 14.92 10.29
N PRO A 553 -26.91 15.92 10.06
CA PRO A 553 -26.98 16.56 8.74
C PRO A 553 -25.72 17.37 8.45
N ILE A 554 -25.23 17.22 7.22
CA ILE A 554 -24.25 18.13 6.62
C ILE A 554 -25.03 19.11 5.74
N ILE A 555 -24.82 20.41 5.94
CA ILE A 555 -25.56 21.45 5.22
C ILE A 555 -24.63 22.42 4.51
N SER A 556 -25.11 22.99 3.42
CA SER A 556 -24.48 24.10 2.72
C SER A 556 -25.31 25.36 2.94
N GLU A 557 -24.71 26.35 3.59
CA GLU A 557 -25.38 27.65 3.80
C GLU A 557 -24.66 28.78 3.06
N PRO A 558 -25.41 29.68 2.40
CA PRO A 558 -24.84 30.83 1.72
C PRO A 558 -24.02 31.71 2.69
N GLY A 559 -22.76 31.96 2.33
CA GLY A 559 -21.86 32.81 3.11
C GLY A 559 -21.17 32.13 4.31
N GLN A 560 -21.56 30.90 4.66
CA GLN A 560 -20.94 30.13 5.75
C GLN A 560 -20.20 28.88 5.26
N GLY A 561 -20.48 28.42 4.02
CA GLY A 561 -19.89 27.23 3.43
C GLY A 561 -20.61 25.94 3.82
N ILE A 562 -19.87 24.84 3.80
CA ILE A 562 -20.38 23.50 4.10
C ILE A 562 -19.96 23.11 5.52
N LEU A 563 -20.94 22.72 6.34
CA LEU A 563 -20.70 22.48 7.75
C LEU A 563 -21.51 21.30 8.30
N LEU A 564 -20.97 20.67 9.33
CA LEU A 564 -21.67 19.66 10.13
C LEU A 564 -22.65 20.36 11.07
N PHE A 565 -23.95 20.01 10.96
CA PHE A 565 -25.04 20.65 11.70
C PHE A 565 -25.75 19.71 12.66
N GLY A 566 -25.00 18.81 13.30
CA GLY A 566 -25.48 17.89 14.32
C GLY A 566 -24.35 17.26 15.10
N ASP A 567 -24.59 16.87 16.34
CA ASP A 567 -23.60 16.26 17.23
C ASP A 567 -24.13 15.03 17.95
N LYS A 568 -25.01 14.25 17.29
CA LYS A 568 -25.57 13.02 17.84
C LYS A 568 -24.71 11.79 17.55
N THR A 569 -24.71 10.87 18.49
CA THR A 569 -24.34 9.47 18.24
C THR A 569 -25.54 8.70 17.67
N ALA A 570 -25.32 7.49 17.16
CA ALA A 570 -26.39 6.62 16.65
C ALA A 570 -27.24 5.98 17.76
N GLN A 571 -27.22 6.51 18.98
CA GLN A 571 -28.00 5.96 20.09
C GLN A 571 -29.48 6.29 19.94
N GLY A 572 -30.33 5.26 19.84
CA GLY A 572 -31.78 5.42 19.71
C GLY A 572 -32.50 5.75 21.00
N LYS A 573 -31.91 5.44 22.17
CA LYS A 573 -32.50 5.77 23.49
C LYS A 573 -31.97 7.09 24.00
N PRO A 574 -32.83 8.01 24.46
CA PRO A 574 -32.37 9.26 25.08
C PRO A 574 -31.47 8.98 26.28
N SER A 575 -30.23 9.44 26.25
CA SER A 575 -29.28 9.36 27.35
C SER A 575 -28.21 10.45 27.17
N ALA A 576 -27.34 10.65 28.17
CA ALA A 576 -26.20 11.54 28.05
C ALA A 576 -25.26 11.14 26.90
N PHE A 577 -25.20 9.85 26.56
CA PHE A 577 -24.36 9.29 25.51
C PHE A 577 -24.95 9.42 24.10
N ASP A 578 -26.09 10.09 23.93
CA ASP A 578 -26.63 10.40 22.60
C ASP A 578 -25.90 11.58 21.92
N ARG A 579 -24.88 12.15 22.59
CA ARG A 579 -24.05 13.25 22.10
C ARG A 579 -22.60 12.83 21.86
N ILE A 580 -22.04 13.30 20.75
CA ILE A 580 -20.64 13.00 20.35
C ILE A 580 -19.67 13.48 21.42
N ASN A 581 -19.83 14.71 21.87
CA ASN A 581 -18.94 15.33 22.85
C ASN A 581 -18.93 14.56 24.18
N VAL A 582 -20.09 14.15 24.69
CA VAL A 582 -20.18 13.37 25.94
C VAL A 582 -19.56 11.98 25.77
N ARG A 583 -19.84 11.29 24.66
CA ARG A 583 -19.21 9.98 24.42
C ARG A 583 -17.69 10.09 24.34
N ARG A 584 -17.19 11.08 23.65
CA ARG A 584 -15.73 11.32 23.53
C ARG A 584 -15.11 11.67 24.87
N LEU A 585 -15.75 12.51 25.67
CA LEU A 585 -15.32 12.77 27.04
C LEU A 585 -15.13 11.46 27.82
N PHE A 586 -16.14 10.57 27.82
CA PHE A 586 -16.05 9.33 28.57
C PHE A 586 -14.97 8.38 28.03
N VAL A 587 -14.78 8.30 26.71
CA VAL A 587 -13.71 7.51 26.10
C VAL A 587 -12.34 8.00 26.61
N VAL A 588 -12.11 9.30 26.66
CA VAL A 588 -10.87 9.89 27.16
C VAL A 588 -10.69 9.62 28.65
N LEU A 589 -11.74 9.83 29.45
CA LEU A 589 -11.70 9.58 30.90
C LEU A 589 -11.43 8.10 31.21
N GLU A 590 -12.17 7.20 30.58
CA GLU A 590 -12.00 5.76 30.76
C GLU A 590 -10.59 5.30 30.40
N LYS A 591 -10.04 5.78 29.27
CA LYS A 591 -8.70 5.45 28.80
C LYS A 591 -7.62 5.99 29.73
N ALA A 592 -7.72 7.25 30.15
CA ALA A 592 -6.75 7.91 31.04
C ALA A 592 -6.73 7.25 32.42
N ILE A 593 -7.90 7.01 33.01
CA ILE A 593 -8.04 6.36 34.32
C ILE A 593 -7.59 4.89 34.24
N SER A 594 -7.94 4.16 33.17
CA SER A 594 -7.52 2.78 32.96
C SER A 594 -5.98 2.68 32.89
N THR A 595 -5.34 3.59 32.16
CA THR A 595 -3.88 3.63 32.05
C THR A 595 -3.23 3.92 33.39
N ALA A 596 -3.75 4.87 34.14
CA ALA A 596 -3.27 5.22 35.47
C ALA A 596 -3.52 4.09 36.50
N SER A 597 -4.65 3.36 36.37
CA SER A 597 -4.98 2.28 37.30
C SER A 597 -4.10 1.02 37.11
N LYS A 598 -3.38 0.89 36.00
CA LYS A 598 -2.43 -0.23 35.78
C LYS A 598 -1.36 -0.29 36.86
N PHE A 599 -0.98 0.83 37.44
CA PHE A 599 -0.02 0.89 38.54
C PHE A 599 -0.55 0.36 39.88
N GLN A 600 -1.88 0.16 39.98
CA GLN A 600 -2.54 -0.44 41.16
C GLN A 600 -2.76 -1.94 41.03
N LEU A 601 -2.44 -2.51 39.86
CA LEU A 601 -2.57 -3.97 39.65
C LEU A 601 -1.56 -4.71 40.56
N PHE A 602 -2.04 -5.78 41.19
CA PHE A 602 -1.27 -6.61 42.14
C PHE A 602 -0.94 -5.95 43.47
N GLU A 603 -1.41 -4.71 43.74
CA GLU A 603 -1.30 -4.10 45.05
C GLU A 603 -2.37 -4.63 46.00
N LEU A 604 -2.12 -4.53 47.32
CA LEU A 604 -3.10 -4.93 48.31
C LEU A 604 -4.32 -4.00 48.30
N ASN A 605 -5.52 -4.58 48.39
CA ASN A 605 -6.76 -3.81 48.43
C ASN A 605 -7.02 -3.29 49.83
N ASP A 606 -6.17 -2.39 50.31
CA ASP A 606 -6.25 -1.72 51.61
C ASP A 606 -6.74 -0.27 51.50
N GLU A 607 -6.86 0.41 52.63
CA GLU A 607 -7.33 1.80 52.69
C GLU A 607 -6.31 2.76 52.06
N PHE A 608 -5.04 2.44 52.16
CA PHE A 608 -3.94 3.24 51.61
C PHE A 608 -3.97 3.23 50.07
N THR A 609 -4.04 2.06 49.46
CA THR A 609 -4.10 1.90 47.99
C THR A 609 -5.35 2.60 47.42
N ARG A 610 -6.51 2.45 48.07
CA ARG A 610 -7.75 3.15 47.65
C ARG A 610 -7.63 4.69 47.82
N ALA A 611 -6.97 5.17 48.86
CA ALA A 611 -6.72 6.61 49.04
C ALA A 611 -5.78 7.14 47.96
N MET A 612 -4.70 6.41 47.63
CA MET A 612 -3.79 6.76 46.53
C MET A 612 -4.53 6.89 45.19
N PHE A 613 -5.37 5.89 44.83
CA PHE A 613 -6.15 5.93 43.60
C PHE A 613 -7.12 7.12 43.59
N ARG A 614 -7.82 7.38 44.70
CA ARG A 614 -8.72 8.53 44.84
C ARG A 614 -7.98 9.86 44.69
N ASN A 615 -6.85 10.04 45.35
CA ASN A 615 -6.06 11.24 45.30
C ASN A 615 -5.47 11.51 43.91
N MET A 616 -5.25 10.49 43.10
CA MET A 616 -4.85 10.59 41.70
C MET A 616 -6.01 10.97 40.78
N THR A 617 -7.19 10.35 41.01
CA THR A 617 -8.33 10.46 40.08
C THR A 617 -9.18 11.72 40.33
N GLU A 618 -9.41 12.11 41.60
CA GLU A 618 -10.24 13.29 41.94
C GLU A 618 -9.74 14.60 41.35
N PRO A 619 -8.44 14.96 41.42
CA PRO A 619 -7.93 16.19 40.81
C PRO A 619 -8.17 16.17 39.29
N PHE A 620 -7.85 15.07 38.61
CA PHE A 620 -8.05 14.93 37.17
C PHE A 620 -9.53 15.13 36.78
N LEU A 621 -10.47 14.49 37.47
CA LEU A 621 -11.90 14.69 37.23
C LEU A 621 -12.43 16.08 37.57
N ARG A 622 -11.71 16.83 38.41
CA ARG A 622 -12.05 18.21 38.73
C ARG A 622 -11.53 19.20 37.70
N ASP A 623 -10.41 18.88 37.06
CA ASP A 623 -9.78 19.72 36.04
C ASP A 623 -10.45 19.57 34.67
N VAL A 624 -11.09 18.43 34.40
CA VAL A 624 -11.95 18.18 33.23
C VAL A 624 -13.36 18.70 33.49
#